data_2e7dc0f6ab5bb2a93c94d1d3f365eee7
#
_entry.id   2e7dc0f6ab5bb2a93c94d1d3f365eee7
#
_cell.length_a   1.000
_cell.length_b   1.000
_cell.length_c   1.000
_cell.angle_alpha   90.00
_cell.angle_beta   90.00
_cell.angle_gamma   90.00
#
_symmetry.space_group_name_H-M   'P 1'
#
loop_
_entity.id
_entity.type
_entity.pdbx_description
1 polymer ?
#
loop_
_entity_poly.entity_id
_entity_poly.type
_entity_poly.pdbx_seq_one_letter_code
_entity_poly.pdbx_strand_id
1 'polypeptide(L)'
;MRSTVGQVPRRTSRIPVCLVSLLAILDGLAVAPSVTAASQTEGAVEMTLMLTSTSFENGAGIPRRHTCEGEDLSPPLAWSGAPEGAVGLALIVDDPDAPDPAAPKMTWVHWVVYNLPAAAGSLAEGIAFQDLPAGTGVGLNDWQRTEYGGPCPPIGRHRYFFKLYALDTRLPDGWQPTKAQLETAIQGHVLAQAELMGTYKKER
;
A
#
# COMPACT_ATOMS: atom_id res chain seq x y z
N MET A 1 -53.76 -11.21 26.92
CA MET A 1 -53.34 -10.52 28.18
C MET A 1 -52.77 -9.19 27.82
N ARG A 2 -53.29 -8.13 28.41
CA ARG A 2 -53.07 -6.73 28.06
C ARG A 2 -51.75 -6.21 28.66
N SER A 3 -50.96 -5.45 27.87
CA SER A 3 -49.76 -4.77 28.38
C SER A 3 -49.95 -3.26 28.37
N THR A 4 -49.59 -2.68 29.45
CA THR A 4 -49.75 -1.28 29.84
C THR A 4 -48.60 -0.44 29.30
N VAL A 5 -48.97 0.69 28.69
CA VAL A 5 -48.06 1.77 28.22
C VAL A 5 -47.77 2.71 29.40
N GLY A 6 -46.50 2.92 29.71
CA GLY A 6 -46.04 3.86 30.71
C GLY A 6 -45.78 5.23 30.09
N GLN A 7 -46.51 6.24 30.57
CA GLN A 7 -46.42 7.64 30.17
C GLN A 7 -45.46 8.39 31.10
N VAL A 8 -44.51 9.14 30.55
CA VAL A 8 -43.53 10.00 31.28
C VAL A 8 -44.02 11.44 31.25
N PRO A 9 -44.07 12.16 32.38
CA PRO A 9 -44.60 13.51 32.44
C PRO A 9 -43.59 14.57 32.00
N ARG A 10 -44.09 15.55 31.24
CA ARG A 10 -43.37 16.78 30.85
C ARG A 10 -43.30 17.74 32.05
N ARG A 11 -42.09 18.16 32.41
CA ARG A 11 -41.86 19.30 33.31
C ARG A 11 -41.72 20.57 32.50
N THR A 12 -42.65 21.48 32.68
CA THR A 12 -42.57 22.91 32.28
C THR A 12 -41.81 23.71 33.34
N SER A 13 -40.70 24.31 32.98
CA SER A 13 -40.00 25.26 33.83
C SER A 13 -40.25 26.67 33.34
N ARG A 14 -40.82 27.49 34.22
CA ARG A 14 -41.11 28.91 33.99
C ARG A 14 -39.85 29.72 34.30
N ILE A 15 -39.52 30.63 33.42
CA ILE A 15 -38.46 31.64 33.58
C ILE A 15 -39.06 32.87 34.26
N PRO A 16 -38.47 33.42 35.32
CA PRO A 16 -38.85 34.72 35.82
C PRO A 16 -38.11 35.83 35.06
N VAL A 17 -38.88 36.79 34.64
CA VAL A 17 -38.42 38.08 34.12
C VAL A 17 -37.94 38.93 35.31
N CYS A 18 -36.70 39.36 35.29
CA CYS A 18 -36.20 40.43 36.15
C CYS A 18 -35.84 41.64 35.31
N LEU A 19 -36.64 42.66 35.46
CA LEU A 19 -36.33 44.01 35.04
C LEU A 19 -35.36 44.63 36.08
N VAL A 20 -34.32 45.33 35.64
CA VAL A 20 -33.86 46.57 36.29
C VAL A 20 -32.63 47.15 35.60
N SER A 21 -32.83 48.40 35.23
CA SER A 21 -31.99 49.63 35.33
C SER A 21 -30.85 49.84 34.34
N LEU A 22 -31.12 50.84 33.54
CA LEU A 22 -30.23 51.72 32.81
C LEU A 22 -29.17 52.34 33.74
N LEU A 23 -27.92 52.23 33.48
CA LEU A 23 -26.88 53.17 33.85
C LEU A 23 -25.98 53.41 32.66
N ALA A 24 -26.06 54.62 32.11
CA ALA A 24 -25.15 55.10 31.09
C ALA A 24 -23.80 55.45 31.74
N ILE A 25 -22.71 54.96 31.27
CA ILE A 25 -21.36 55.45 31.52
C ILE A 25 -20.60 55.51 30.19
N LEU A 26 -19.98 56.66 30.00
CA LEU A 26 -19.26 57.16 28.84
C LEU A 26 -18.06 56.35 28.42
N ASP A 27 -17.87 56.43 27.13
CA ASP A 27 -16.62 56.43 26.33
C ASP A 27 -15.32 55.84 26.88
N GLY A 28 -14.93 54.79 26.24
CA GLY A 28 -13.55 54.33 26.20
C GLY A 28 -13.37 53.46 24.97
N LEU A 29 -12.99 54.09 23.82
CA LEU A 29 -12.59 53.34 22.61
C LEU A 29 -11.29 52.60 22.91
N ALA A 30 -11.36 51.41 23.43
CA ALA A 30 -10.24 50.46 23.44
C ALA A 30 -10.23 49.71 22.11
N VAL A 31 -9.38 50.13 21.20
CA VAL A 31 -9.01 49.36 19.99
C VAL A 31 -8.23 48.16 20.46
N ALA A 32 -8.90 47.04 20.55
CA ALA A 32 -8.23 45.73 20.75
C ALA A 32 -7.45 45.37 19.47
N PRO A 33 -6.15 45.04 19.56
CA PRO A 33 -5.44 44.54 18.40
C PRO A 33 -6.05 43.20 17.99
N SER A 34 -6.58 43.13 16.78
CA SER A 34 -6.98 41.87 16.13
C SER A 34 -5.72 41.01 15.92
N VAL A 35 -5.50 40.10 16.82
CA VAL A 35 -4.50 39.05 16.61
C VAL A 35 -5.06 38.13 15.54
N THR A 36 -4.64 38.35 14.29
CA THR A 36 -4.87 37.40 13.19
C THR A 36 -4.07 36.16 13.52
N ALA A 37 -4.72 35.12 14.01
CA ALA A 37 -4.12 33.82 14.12
C ALA A 37 -3.76 33.34 12.71
N ALA A 38 -2.48 33.43 12.38
CA ALA A 38 -1.95 32.77 11.19
C ALA A 38 -2.16 31.27 11.41
N SER A 39 -3.12 30.70 10.67
CA SER A 39 -3.28 29.27 10.55
C SER A 39 -2.00 28.72 9.90
N GLN A 40 -1.10 28.18 10.69
CA GLN A 40 0.02 27.40 10.18
C GLN A 40 -0.61 26.12 9.67
N THR A 41 -0.78 26.05 8.36
CA THR A 41 -0.99 24.78 7.67
C THR A 41 0.33 24.02 7.84
N GLU A 42 0.42 23.16 8.87
CA GLU A 42 1.46 22.15 8.92
C GLU A 42 1.35 21.38 7.62
N GLY A 43 2.37 21.53 6.76
CA GLY A 43 2.43 20.80 5.52
C GLY A 43 2.39 19.31 5.86
N ALA A 44 1.29 18.65 5.55
CA ALA A 44 1.22 17.20 5.58
C ALA A 44 2.37 16.70 4.70
N VAL A 45 3.34 16.03 5.31
CA VAL A 45 4.38 15.31 4.55
C VAL A 45 3.64 14.24 3.79
N GLU A 46 3.48 14.44 2.49
CA GLU A 46 2.87 13.46 1.60
C GLU A 46 3.77 12.21 1.64
N MET A 47 3.34 11.18 2.38
CA MET A 47 4.10 9.94 2.51
C MET A 47 3.98 9.17 1.20
N THR A 48 5.05 9.18 0.41
CA THR A 48 5.13 8.41 -0.83
C THR A 48 5.42 6.95 -0.51
N LEU A 49 4.64 6.03 -1.09
CA LEU A 49 4.93 4.59 -0.99
C LEU A 49 6.32 4.32 -1.58
N MET A 50 7.14 3.62 -0.83
CA MET A 50 8.50 3.22 -1.22
C MET A 50 8.65 1.70 -1.13
N LEU A 51 9.45 1.13 -2.03
CA LEU A 51 9.85 -0.27 -2.03
C LEU A 51 11.37 -0.37 -2.16
N THR A 52 12.00 -1.13 -1.28
CA THR A 52 13.45 -1.30 -1.22
C THR A 52 13.83 -2.76 -0.98
N SER A 53 15.10 -3.10 -1.24
CA SER A 53 15.72 -4.36 -0.83
C SER A 53 17.08 -4.07 -0.18
N THR A 54 17.46 -4.88 0.79
CA THR A 54 18.84 -4.87 1.33
C THR A 54 19.81 -5.66 0.47
N SER A 55 19.33 -6.42 -0.51
CA SER A 55 20.17 -7.25 -1.40
C SER A 55 20.67 -6.49 -2.62
N PHE A 56 19.93 -5.49 -3.10
CA PHE A 56 20.33 -4.68 -4.25
C PHE A 56 19.62 -3.32 -4.24
N GLU A 57 20.25 -2.33 -4.82
CA GLU A 57 19.68 -0.99 -5.02
C GLU A 57 18.92 -0.92 -6.36
N ASN A 58 18.06 0.10 -6.48
CA ASN A 58 17.31 0.32 -7.73
C ASN A 58 18.27 0.50 -8.92
N GLY A 59 18.06 -0.27 -9.97
CA GLY A 59 18.91 -0.31 -11.16
C GLY A 59 20.15 -1.21 -11.05
N ALA A 60 20.46 -1.73 -9.89
CA ALA A 60 21.64 -2.57 -9.65
C ALA A 60 21.45 -4.03 -10.12
N GLY A 61 22.53 -4.81 -10.07
CA GLY A 61 22.49 -6.23 -10.34
C GLY A 61 21.85 -7.01 -9.21
N ILE A 62 20.92 -7.91 -9.55
CA ILE A 62 20.33 -8.85 -8.59
C ILE A 62 21.39 -9.89 -8.23
N PRO A 63 21.70 -10.13 -6.93
CA PRO A 63 22.66 -11.15 -6.53
C PRO A 63 22.27 -12.54 -7.00
N ARG A 64 23.26 -13.35 -7.38
CA ARG A 64 23.09 -14.70 -7.93
C ARG A 64 22.19 -15.60 -7.07
N ARG A 65 22.24 -15.47 -5.73
CA ARG A 65 21.42 -16.27 -4.82
C ARG A 65 19.91 -16.13 -5.02
N HIS A 66 19.46 -15.01 -5.62
CA HIS A 66 18.05 -14.74 -5.93
C HIS A 66 17.67 -15.15 -7.36
N THR A 67 18.48 -15.95 -8.04
CA THR A 67 18.34 -16.30 -9.45
C THR A 67 18.42 -17.82 -9.65
N CYS A 68 18.04 -18.29 -10.84
CA CYS A 68 18.11 -19.71 -11.20
C CYS A 68 19.54 -20.28 -11.24
N GLU A 69 20.58 -19.46 -11.17
CA GLU A 69 21.97 -19.89 -11.07
C GLU A 69 22.45 -20.01 -9.63
N GLY A 70 21.64 -19.62 -8.65
CA GLY A 70 21.89 -19.69 -7.22
C GLY A 70 20.86 -20.53 -6.49
N GLU A 71 20.42 -20.01 -5.34
CA GLU A 71 19.47 -20.68 -4.45
C GLU A 71 18.01 -20.44 -4.85
N ASP A 72 17.77 -19.55 -5.81
CA ASP A 72 16.44 -19.15 -6.32
C ASP A 72 15.51 -18.57 -5.23
N LEU A 73 16.09 -17.92 -4.21
CA LEU A 73 15.36 -17.32 -3.10
C LEU A 73 14.80 -15.95 -3.48
N SER A 74 13.59 -15.63 -3.06
CA SER A 74 13.07 -14.25 -3.16
C SER A 74 13.98 -13.29 -2.40
N PRO A 75 14.29 -12.09 -2.92
CA PRO A 75 15.05 -11.11 -2.17
C PRO A 75 14.25 -10.59 -0.97
N PRO A 76 14.92 -10.15 0.11
CA PRO A 76 14.25 -9.44 1.18
C PRO A 76 13.72 -8.11 0.63
N LEU A 77 12.48 -7.80 0.93
CA LEU A 77 11.81 -6.56 0.50
C LEU A 77 11.32 -5.79 1.72
N ALA A 78 11.41 -4.47 1.66
CA ALA A 78 10.84 -3.58 2.67
C ALA A 78 10.08 -2.43 2.01
N TRP A 79 8.99 -2.01 2.65
CA TRP A 79 8.18 -0.89 2.18
C TRP A 79 7.81 0.05 3.31
N SER A 80 7.53 1.30 2.95
CA SER A 80 7.07 2.35 3.85
C SER A 80 6.20 3.34 3.09
N GLY A 81 5.50 4.22 3.81
CA GLY A 81 4.73 5.29 3.18
C GLY A 81 3.44 4.80 2.50
N ALA A 82 2.88 3.66 2.92
CA ALA A 82 1.55 3.27 2.48
C ALA A 82 0.54 4.36 2.88
N PRO A 83 -0.30 4.85 1.93
CA PRO A 83 -1.23 5.95 2.22
C PRO A 83 -2.31 5.52 3.23
N GLU A 84 -2.86 6.51 3.92
CA GLU A 84 -4.06 6.32 4.72
C GLU A 84 -5.18 5.76 3.83
N GLY A 85 -5.94 4.79 4.36
CA GLY A 85 -6.98 4.08 3.60
C GLY A 85 -6.50 2.86 2.83
N ALA A 86 -5.19 2.57 2.81
CA ALA A 86 -4.71 1.32 2.25
C ALA A 86 -5.12 0.13 3.14
N VAL A 87 -5.95 -0.76 2.61
CA VAL A 87 -6.41 -1.99 3.29
C VAL A 87 -5.49 -3.18 3.04
N GLY A 88 -4.65 -3.11 2.00
CA GLY A 88 -3.68 -4.14 1.66
C GLY A 88 -2.76 -3.71 0.53
N LEU A 89 -1.72 -4.51 0.31
CA LEU A 89 -0.79 -4.29 -0.80
C LEU A 89 -0.82 -5.49 -1.75
N ALA A 90 -0.49 -5.22 -3.03
CA ALA A 90 -0.22 -6.26 -4.02
C ALA A 90 1.21 -6.08 -4.56
N LEU A 91 1.93 -7.18 -4.73
CA LEU A 91 3.27 -7.23 -5.30
C LEU A 91 3.25 -8.07 -6.57
N ILE A 92 3.77 -7.52 -7.65
CA ILE A 92 3.99 -8.24 -8.92
C ILE A 92 5.47 -8.13 -9.26
N VAL A 93 6.11 -9.26 -9.53
CA VAL A 93 7.49 -9.30 -10.04
C VAL A 93 7.45 -9.78 -11.47
N ASP A 94 7.95 -8.99 -12.40
CA ASP A 94 7.91 -9.30 -13.82
C ASP A 94 9.16 -8.83 -14.59
N ASP A 95 9.39 -9.46 -15.74
CA ASP A 95 10.47 -9.23 -16.70
C ASP A 95 9.88 -8.89 -18.07
N PRO A 96 9.91 -7.61 -18.49
CA PRO A 96 9.40 -7.19 -19.80
C PRO A 96 10.38 -7.45 -20.95
N ASP A 97 11.59 -7.90 -20.67
CA ASP A 97 12.65 -8.08 -21.67
C ASP A 97 12.71 -9.50 -22.26
N ALA A 98 11.79 -10.39 -21.83
CA ALA A 98 11.77 -11.77 -22.25
C ALA A 98 11.37 -11.98 -23.71
N PRO A 99 11.99 -12.94 -24.44
CA PRO A 99 13.17 -13.73 -24.08
C PRO A 99 14.51 -13.06 -24.43
N ASP A 100 14.51 -11.97 -25.16
CA ASP A 100 15.69 -11.24 -25.64
C ASP A 100 15.42 -9.74 -25.51
N PRO A 101 16.20 -8.97 -24.73
CA PRO A 101 16.02 -7.54 -24.55
C PRO A 101 16.18 -6.72 -25.86
N ALA A 102 16.84 -7.26 -26.87
CA ALA A 102 16.90 -6.64 -28.18
C ALA A 102 15.63 -6.84 -29.02
N ALA A 103 14.82 -7.83 -28.68
CA ALA A 103 13.57 -8.17 -29.35
C ALA A 103 12.57 -8.81 -28.37
N PRO A 104 12.06 -8.06 -27.37
CA PRO A 104 11.13 -8.62 -26.39
C PRO A 104 9.84 -9.08 -27.07
N LYS A 105 9.28 -10.19 -26.58
CA LYS A 105 8.05 -10.79 -27.13
C LYS A 105 6.94 -10.88 -26.10
N MET A 106 7.30 -10.85 -24.81
CA MET A 106 6.36 -11.01 -23.71
C MET A 106 6.93 -10.39 -22.43
N THR A 107 6.07 -10.14 -21.49
CA THR A 107 6.45 -9.91 -20.10
C THR A 107 6.34 -11.24 -19.37
N TRP A 108 7.43 -11.72 -18.77
CA TRP A 108 7.46 -12.96 -17.99
C TRP A 108 7.22 -12.65 -16.52
N VAL A 109 6.25 -13.33 -15.93
CA VAL A 109 5.84 -13.11 -14.53
C VAL A 109 6.59 -14.07 -13.60
N HIS A 110 7.25 -13.49 -12.61
CA HIS A 110 8.11 -14.19 -11.65
C HIS A 110 7.42 -14.47 -10.31
N TRP A 111 6.57 -13.53 -9.84
CA TRP A 111 5.85 -13.67 -8.58
C TRP A 111 4.60 -12.79 -8.54
N VAL A 112 3.55 -13.28 -7.90
CA VAL A 112 2.29 -12.58 -7.70
C VAL A 112 1.86 -12.76 -6.25
N VAL A 113 1.79 -11.68 -5.48
CA VAL A 113 1.35 -11.69 -4.07
C VAL A 113 0.31 -10.61 -3.88
N TYR A 114 -0.70 -10.85 -3.08
CA TYR A 114 -1.76 -9.87 -2.83
C TYR A 114 -2.27 -9.95 -1.39
N ASN A 115 -3.06 -8.96 -0.97
CA ASN A 115 -3.51 -8.81 0.42
C ASN A 115 -2.37 -8.79 1.45
N LEU A 116 -1.16 -8.34 1.05
CA LEU A 116 -0.09 -8.09 2.01
C LEU A 116 -0.53 -6.99 2.97
N PRO A 117 -0.45 -7.18 4.30
CA PRO A 117 -0.75 -6.10 5.24
C PRO A 117 0.26 -4.95 5.09
N ALA A 118 -0.22 -3.72 4.91
CA ALA A 118 0.66 -2.56 4.80
C ALA A 118 1.56 -2.41 6.04
N ALA A 119 1.03 -2.73 7.22
CA ALA A 119 1.73 -2.67 8.50
C ALA A 119 2.83 -3.74 8.67
N ALA A 120 2.89 -4.79 7.83
CA ALA A 120 3.96 -5.79 7.90
C ALA A 120 5.34 -5.17 7.59
N GLY A 121 5.38 -4.16 6.71
CA GLY A 121 6.58 -3.37 6.41
C GLY A 121 7.66 -4.12 5.64
N SER A 122 7.67 -5.45 5.61
CA SER A 122 8.70 -6.23 4.92
C SER A 122 8.29 -7.68 4.65
N LEU A 123 9.01 -8.29 3.70
CA LEU A 123 9.10 -9.74 3.48
C LEU A 123 10.56 -10.19 3.67
N ALA A 124 10.75 -11.27 4.39
CA ALA A 124 12.07 -11.86 4.60
C ALA A 124 12.61 -12.48 3.29
N GLU A 125 13.93 -12.62 3.20
CA GLU A 125 14.56 -13.38 2.13
C GLU A 125 14.07 -14.83 2.09
N GLY A 126 13.77 -15.34 0.89
CA GLY A 126 13.35 -16.73 0.69
C GLY A 126 12.06 -17.10 1.43
N ILE A 127 11.20 -16.12 1.70
CA ILE A 127 9.98 -16.36 2.47
C ILE A 127 9.11 -17.42 1.81
N ALA A 128 8.77 -18.46 2.56
CA ALA A 128 7.87 -19.51 2.12
C ALA A 128 6.40 -19.09 2.28
N PHE A 129 5.50 -19.71 1.52
CA PHE A 129 4.08 -19.36 1.53
C PHE A 129 3.46 -19.37 2.94
N GLN A 130 3.79 -20.40 3.75
CA GLN A 130 3.27 -20.55 5.12
C GLN A 130 3.77 -19.49 6.10
N ASP A 131 4.88 -18.81 5.76
CA ASP A 131 5.51 -17.77 6.59
C ASP A 131 5.10 -16.36 6.16
N LEU A 132 4.32 -16.23 5.07
CA LEU A 132 3.75 -14.95 4.66
C LEU A 132 2.83 -14.38 5.75
N PRO A 133 2.75 -13.06 5.89
CA PRO A 133 1.82 -12.42 6.83
C PRO A 133 0.40 -12.96 6.69
N ALA A 134 -0.29 -13.15 7.80
CA ALA A 134 -1.65 -13.71 7.82
C ALA A 134 -2.60 -12.94 6.88
N GLY A 135 -3.37 -13.67 6.10
CA GLY A 135 -4.31 -13.12 5.13
C GLY A 135 -3.70 -12.77 3.76
N THR A 136 -2.39 -12.96 3.59
CA THR A 136 -1.73 -12.81 2.28
C THR A 136 -2.14 -13.94 1.35
N GLY A 137 -2.46 -13.60 0.11
CA GLY A 137 -2.69 -14.54 -0.97
C GLY A 137 -1.56 -14.52 -2.00
N VAL A 138 -1.46 -15.60 -2.76
CA VAL A 138 -0.49 -15.75 -3.86
C VAL A 138 -1.20 -16.13 -5.15
N GLY A 139 -0.71 -15.58 -6.26
CA GLY A 139 -1.18 -15.89 -7.61
C GLY A 139 -0.21 -16.79 -8.36
N LEU A 140 -0.54 -17.07 -9.62
CA LEU A 140 0.27 -17.90 -10.50
C LEU A 140 1.27 -17.06 -11.29
N ASN A 141 2.53 -17.47 -11.27
CA ASN A 141 3.55 -16.98 -12.17
C ASN A 141 3.50 -17.71 -13.52
N ASP A 142 4.39 -17.38 -14.45
CA ASP A 142 4.37 -18.00 -15.78
C ASP A 142 4.95 -19.42 -15.83
N TRP A 143 5.49 -19.92 -14.73
CA TRP A 143 5.74 -21.37 -14.54
C TRP A 143 4.54 -22.12 -13.96
N GLN A 144 3.37 -21.46 -13.82
CA GLN A 144 2.15 -21.99 -13.20
C GLN A 144 2.37 -22.41 -11.73
N ARG A 145 3.21 -21.67 -11.02
CA ARG A 145 3.53 -21.88 -9.59
C ARG A 145 3.17 -20.61 -8.80
N THR A 146 3.02 -20.76 -7.51
CA THR A 146 2.71 -19.67 -6.57
C THR A 146 3.94 -19.10 -5.88
N GLU A 147 5.06 -19.82 -5.92
CA GLU A 147 6.32 -19.42 -5.34
C GLU A 147 7.06 -18.44 -6.25
N TYR A 148 7.98 -17.67 -5.66
CA TYR A 148 8.93 -16.87 -6.42
C TYR A 148 9.75 -17.76 -7.37
N GLY A 149 9.97 -17.27 -8.58
CA GLY A 149 10.95 -17.80 -9.52
C GLY A 149 11.92 -16.69 -9.92
N GLY A 150 13.21 -16.92 -9.70
CA GLY A 150 14.22 -15.89 -9.91
C GLY A 150 14.57 -15.62 -11.36
N PRO A 151 15.32 -14.56 -11.62
CA PRO A 151 15.90 -14.24 -12.91
C PRO A 151 16.60 -15.42 -13.57
N CYS A 152 16.21 -15.73 -14.81
CA CYS A 152 16.84 -16.80 -15.61
C CYS A 152 16.89 -16.44 -17.10
N PRO A 153 17.48 -15.28 -17.48
CA PRO A 153 17.41 -14.79 -18.85
C PRO A 153 18.16 -15.71 -19.81
N PRO A 154 17.54 -16.13 -20.93
CA PRO A 154 18.23 -16.99 -21.90
C PRO A 154 19.27 -16.22 -22.71
N ILE A 155 19.04 -14.91 -22.95
CA ILE A 155 19.87 -14.05 -23.79
C ILE A 155 19.96 -12.66 -23.14
N GLY A 156 21.17 -12.13 -23.02
CA GLY A 156 21.38 -10.72 -22.65
C GLY A 156 21.19 -10.42 -21.16
N ARG A 157 21.01 -9.14 -20.87
CA ARG A 157 20.74 -8.62 -19.52
C ARG A 157 19.30 -8.15 -19.49
N HIS A 158 18.49 -8.75 -18.62
CA HIS A 158 17.09 -8.36 -18.44
C HIS A 158 16.90 -7.46 -17.24
N ARG A 159 15.78 -6.75 -17.22
CA ARG A 159 15.27 -5.95 -16.10
C ARG A 159 14.14 -6.70 -15.42
N TYR A 160 14.16 -6.68 -14.10
CA TYR A 160 13.16 -7.33 -13.24
C TYR A 160 12.53 -6.26 -12.37
N PHE A 161 11.23 -6.05 -12.55
CA PHE A 161 10.48 -5.03 -11.86
C PHE A 161 9.69 -5.65 -10.71
N PHE A 162 9.95 -5.18 -9.50
CA PHE A 162 9.19 -5.44 -8.30
C PHE A 162 8.22 -4.29 -8.12
N LYS A 163 6.95 -4.51 -8.43
CA LYS A 163 5.89 -3.48 -8.45
C LYS A 163 4.98 -3.67 -7.27
N LEU A 164 4.92 -2.68 -6.39
CA LEU A 164 4.09 -2.68 -5.19
C LEU A 164 2.95 -1.68 -5.35
N TYR A 165 1.72 -2.14 -5.12
CA TYR A 165 0.50 -1.35 -5.22
C TYR A 165 -0.18 -1.30 -3.86
N ALA A 166 -0.51 -0.10 -3.35
CA ALA A 166 -1.36 0.09 -2.18
C ALA A 166 -2.83 0.16 -2.62
N LEU A 167 -3.68 -0.65 -2.02
CA LEU A 167 -5.07 -0.83 -2.46
C LEU A 167 -6.04 -0.39 -1.37
N ASP A 168 -7.14 0.26 -1.77
CA ASP A 168 -8.29 0.59 -0.91
C ASP A 168 -9.29 -0.56 -0.78
N THR A 169 -8.99 -1.70 -1.37
CA THR A 169 -9.86 -2.88 -1.36
C THR A 169 -9.09 -4.14 -0.97
N ARG A 170 -9.83 -5.11 -0.41
CA ARG A 170 -9.33 -6.46 -0.17
C ARG A 170 -9.78 -7.40 -1.29
N LEU A 171 -8.86 -8.20 -1.78
CA LEU A 171 -9.14 -9.20 -2.81
C LEU A 171 -9.64 -10.52 -2.19
N PRO A 172 -10.35 -11.37 -2.96
CA PRO A 172 -10.90 -12.63 -2.43
C PRO A 172 -9.82 -13.55 -1.85
N ASP A 173 -10.09 -14.15 -0.70
CA ASP A 173 -9.20 -15.12 -0.09
C ASP A 173 -9.19 -16.43 -0.88
N GLY A 174 -8.03 -17.10 -0.94
CA GLY A 174 -7.87 -18.37 -1.63
C GLY A 174 -7.91 -18.28 -3.17
N TRP A 175 -7.97 -17.07 -3.72
CA TRP A 175 -7.86 -16.84 -5.15
C TRP A 175 -6.40 -16.99 -5.61
N GLN A 176 -6.18 -17.59 -6.77
CA GLN A 176 -4.86 -17.73 -7.38
C GLN A 176 -4.83 -17.04 -8.75
N PRO A 177 -4.79 -15.69 -8.77
CA PRO A 177 -4.83 -14.95 -10.02
C PRO A 177 -3.52 -15.07 -10.79
N THR A 178 -3.61 -14.99 -12.11
CA THR A 178 -2.50 -14.54 -12.94
C THR A 178 -2.27 -13.05 -12.75
N LYS A 179 -1.12 -12.53 -13.19
CA LYS A 179 -0.84 -11.08 -13.21
C LYS A 179 -1.99 -10.30 -13.87
N ALA A 180 -2.43 -10.70 -15.05
CA ALA A 180 -3.47 -9.98 -15.79
C ALA A 180 -4.82 -9.95 -15.04
N GLN A 181 -5.19 -11.02 -14.36
CA GLN A 181 -6.37 -11.06 -13.52
C GLN A 181 -6.23 -10.16 -12.30
N LEU A 182 -5.07 -10.16 -11.65
CA LEU A 182 -4.78 -9.28 -10.53
C LEU A 182 -4.83 -7.81 -10.95
N GLU A 183 -4.14 -7.44 -12.03
CA GLU A 183 -4.15 -6.07 -12.58
C GLU A 183 -5.58 -5.60 -12.92
N THR A 184 -6.40 -6.47 -13.47
CA THR A 184 -7.82 -6.16 -13.73
C THR A 184 -8.61 -5.93 -12.43
N ALA A 185 -8.37 -6.77 -11.42
CA ALA A 185 -9.10 -6.68 -10.15
C ALA A 185 -8.72 -5.46 -9.32
N ILE A 186 -7.49 -4.95 -9.44
CA ILE A 186 -7.04 -3.76 -8.72
C ILE A 186 -7.28 -2.45 -9.50
N GLN A 187 -7.78 -2.52 -10.72
CA GLN A 187 -8.06 -1.34 -11.53
C GLN A 187 -9.10 -0.44 -10.83
N GLY A 188 -8.73 0.83 -10.62
CA GLY A 188 -9.56 1.81 -9.89
C GLY A 188 -9.45 1.72 -8.35
N HIS A 189 -8.66 0.78 -7.82
CA HIS A 189 -8.44 0.56 -6.39
C HIS A 189 -7.02 0.87 -5.93
N VAL A 190 -6.16 1.38 -6.81
CA VAL A 190 -4.76 1.71 -6.50
C VAL A 190 -4.68 3.12 -5.93
N LEU A 191 -4.30 3.25 -4.66
CA LEU A 191 -4.07 4.53 -3.99
C LEU A 191 -2.64 5.06 -4.23
N ALA A 192 -1.66 4.16 -4.29
CA ALA A 192 -0.27 4.49 -4.55
C ALA A 192 0.47 3.29 -5.15
N GLN A 193 1.59 3.56 -5.82
CA GLN A 193 2.48 2.52 -6.33
C GLN A 193 3.93 2.87 -6.06
N ALA A 194 4.75 1.82 -5.90
CA ALA A 194 6.21 1.91 -5.83
C ALA A 194 6.83 0.82 -6.67
N GLU A 195 8.05 1.05 -7.12
CA GLU A 195 8.77 0.11 -7.96
C GLU A 195 10.24 0.04 -7.53
N LEU A 196 10.76 -1.19 -7.48
CA LEU A 196 12.19 -1.46 -7.37
C LEU A 196 12.59 -2.29 -8.59
N MET A 197 13.58 -1.84 -9.34
CA MET A 197 14.06 -2.54 -10.52
C MET A 197 15.46 -3.09 -10.27
N GLY A 198 15.66 -4.36 -10.56
CA GLY A 198 16.98 -4.98 -10.60
C GLY A 198 17.33 -5.50 -11.99
N THR A 199 18.58 -5.79 -12.24
CA THR A 199 19.04 -6.36 -13.50
C THR A 199 19.75 -7.68 -13.29
N TYR A 200 19.65 -8.59 -14.25
CA TYR A 200 20.42 -9.83 -14.23
C TYR A 200 20.82 -10.27 -15.65
N LYS A 201 21.98 -10.88 -15.76
CA LYS A 201 22.47 -11.57 -16.95
C LYS A 201 23.11 -12.87 -16.48
N LYS A 202 22.69 -13.99 -17.07
CA LYS A 202 23.32 -15.29 -16.78
C LYS A 202 24.80 -15.27 -17.06
N GLU A 203 25.55 -15.84 -16.14
CA GLU A 203 26.95 -16.19 -16.39
C GLU A 203 26.98 -17.41 -17.30
N ARG A 204 27.77 -17.37 -18.36
CA ARG A 204 27.93 -18.48 -19.31
C ARG A 204 29.03 -19.42 -18.83
#